data_c9ac91000b1279f099628cc15958c139
#
_entry.id   c9ac91000b1279f099628cc15958c139
#
_cell.length_a   1.000
_cell.length_b   1.000
_cell.length_c   1.000
_cell.angle_alpha   90.00
_cell.angle_beta   90.00
_cell.angle_gamma   90.00
#
_symmetry.space_group_name_H-M   'P 1'
#
loop_
_entity.id
_entity.type
_entity.pdbx_description
1 polymer ?
#
loop_
_entity_poly.entity_id
_entity_poly.type
_entity_poly.pdbx_seq_one_letter_code
_entity_poly.pdbx_strand_id
1 'polypeptide(L)'
;MREFSCLTWNTAKRIKYSEEQVNFINSFKPDVVALQEVLINSDKKLKELLSTNYKNIISSFDLAPDLKILTKKRMFGQIIASNFKLEPNDPKDFNIPWQERVLSVKLFIDNSEIYFHTTHIPPGSGNGWIKIETLEGIYERLKESKDNLNILCGDFNTPKEEDLKNGMMSFAQKINDKGEAIVRKSFRGGEGVRWDKGERD
;
A
#
# COMPACT_ATOMS: atom_id res chain seq x y z
N MET A 1 -5.48 -26.43 -3.35
CA MET A 1 -4.89 -25.32 -2.57
C MET A 1 -5.68 -25.22 -1.27
N ARG A 2 -5.01 -25.23 -0.13
CA ARG A 2 -5.69 -25.05 1.16
C ARG A 2 -6.17 -23.61 1.30
N GLU A 3 -7.21 -23.40 2.09
CA GLU A 3 -7.62 -22.06 2.49
C GLU A 3 -6.55 -21.44 3.38
N PHE A 4 -6.35 -20.13 3.23
CA PHE A 4 -5.50 -19.33 4.12
C PHE A 4 -6.12 -17.97 4.39
N SER A 5 -5.77 -17.41 5.54
CA SER A 5 -6.28 -16.12 6.00
C SER A 5 -5.25 -15.02 5.80
N CYS A 6 -5.72 -13.84 5.41
CA CYS A 6 -4.88 -12.66 5.25
C CYS A 6 -5.45 -11.50 6.07
N LEU A 7 -4.57 -10.77 6.75
CA LEU A 7 -4.89 -9.51 7.40
C LEU A 7 -4.09 -8.39 6.74
N THR A 8 -4.78 -7.36 6.27
CA THR A 8 -4.16 -6.12 5.79
C THR A 8 -4.54 -4.97 6.70
N TRP A 9 -3.55 -4.14 7.11
CA TRP A 9 -3.78 -3.06 8.05
C TRP A 9 -2.82 -1.89 7.86
N ASN A 10 -3.37 -0.70 7.65
CA ASN A 10 -2.60 0.54 7.71
C ASN A 10 -2.33 0.90 9.18
N THR A 11 -1.05 0.86 9.61
CA THR A 11 -0.64 1.09 11.00
C THR A 11 -0.69 2.55 11.43
N ALA A 12 -0.99 3.47 10.51
CA ALA A 12 -1.14 4.91 10.75
C ALA A 12 0.07 5.53 11.46
N LYS A 13 1.28 5.06 11.19
CA LYS A 13 2.55 5.60 11.76
C LYS A 13 2.64 5.50 13.29
N ARG A 14 1.89 4.61 13.92
CA ARG A 14 1.73 4.58 15.38
C ARG A 14 2.84 3.77 16.06
N ILE A 15 4.03 4.37 16.24
CA ILE A 15 5.17 3.72 16.90
C ILE A 15 4.85 3.30 18.35
N LYS A 16 4.12 4.13 19.09
CA LYS A 16 3.81 3.88 20.52
C LYS A 16 2.94 2.64 20.73
N TYR A 17 2.13 2.27 19.77
CA TYR A 17 1.14 1.20 19.85
C TYR A 17 1.56 -0.06 19.09
N SER A 18 2.84 -0.19 18.73
CA SER A 18 3.33 -1.33 17.94
C SER A 18 3.08 -2.67 18.62
N GLU A 19 3.21 -2.73 19.95
CA GLU A 19 2.98 -3.96 20.73
C GLU A 19 1.49 -4.32 20.75
N GLU A 20 0.63 -3.34 21.03
CA GLU A 20 -0.82 -3.53 21.04
C GLU A 20 -1.32 -3.92 19.64
N GLN A 21 -0.78 -3.31 18.58
CA GLN A 21 -1.13 -3.66 17.21
C GLN A 21 -0.72 -5.09 16.88
N VAL A 22 0.50 -5.51 17.22
CA VAL A 22 0.95 -6.88 16.99
C VAL A 22 0.17 -7.89 17.85
N ASN A 23 -0.13 -7.58 19.11
CA ASN A 23 -0.97 -8.43 19.96
C ASN A 23 -2.37 -8.59 19.36
N PHE A 24 -2.95 -7.52 18.83
CA PHE A 24 -4.24 -7.58 18.14
C PHE A 24 -4.17 -8.46 16.88
N ILE A 25 -3.15 -8.30 16.04
CA ILE A 25 -2.92 -9.15 14.86
C ILE A 25 -2.83 -10.62 15.30
N ASN A 26 -2.05 -10.90 16.33
CA ASN A 26 -1.83 -12.26 16.83
C ASN A 26 -3.11 -12.91 17.41
N SER A 27 -4.09 -12.12 17.84
CA SER A 27 -5.38 -12.65 18.32
C SER A 27 -6.21 -13.30 17.19
N PHE A 28 -6.03 -12.85 15.92
CA PHE A 28 -6.67 -13.43 14.74
C PHE A 28 -5.86 -14.58 14.13
N LYS A 29 -4.58 -14.68 14.45
CA LYS A 29 -3.64 -15.68 13.90
C LYS A 29 -3.70 -15.79 12.36
N PRO A 30 -3.66 -14.68 11.61
CA PRO A 30 -3.70 -14.77 10.16
C PRO A 30 -2.46 -15.50 9.61
N ASP A 31 -2.63 -16.22 8.51
CA ASP A 31 -1.52 -16.90 7.83
C ASP A 31 -0.57 -15.90 7.16
N VAL A 32 -1.10 -14.78 6.69
CA VAL A 32 -0.36 -13.68 6.07
C VAL A 32 -0.78 -12.35 6.66
N VAL A 33 0.18 -11.53 7.02
CA VAL A 33 0.00 -10.14 7.50
C VAL A 33 0.61 -9.19 6.50
N ALA A 34 -0.12 -8.14 6.13
CA ALA A 34 0.34 -7.05 5.28
C ALA A 34 0.11 -5.71 6.00
N LEU A 35 1.19 -5.03 6.38
CA LEU A 35 1.14 -3.74 7.08
C LEU A 35 1.53 -2.59 6.17
N GLN A 36 0.80 -1.49 6.23
CA GLN A 36 1.08 -0.25 5.52
C GLN A 36 1.39 0.87 6.51
N GLU A 37 1.95 1.98 6.02
CA GLU A 37 2.43 3.12 6.81
C GLU A 37 3.42 2.75 7.92
N VAL A 38 4.20 1.72 7.73
CA VAL A 38 5.31 1.40 8.62
C VAL A 38 6.37 2.49 8.50
N LEU A 39 6.69 3.18 9.60
CA LEU A 39 7.78 4.14 9.62
C LEU A 39 9.13 3.45 9.58
N ILE A 40 10.09 4.01 8.85
CA ILE A 40 11.46 3.50 8.78
C ILE A 40 12.08 3.27 10.17
N ASN A 41 11.78 4.16 11.14
CA ASN A 41 12.28 4.07 12.50
C ASN A 41 11.55 2.99 13.34
N SER A 42 10.40 2.49 12.90
CA SER A 42 9.65 1.44 13.58
C SER A 42 9.78 0.07 12.92
N ASP A 43 10.37 0.00 11.74
CA ASP A 43 10.50 -1.21 10.94
C ASP A 43 11.17 -2.34 11.74
N LYS A 44 12.33 -2.08 12.32
CA LYS A 44 13.07 -3.06 13.11
C LYS A 44 12.24 -3.57 14.29
N LYS A 45 11.62 -2.68 15.06
CA LYS A 45 10.79 -3.06 16.22
C LYS A 45 9.58 -3.90 15.80
N LEU A 46 8.89 -3.52 14.72
CA LEU A 46 7.75 -4.29 14.22
C LEU A 46 8.16 -5.67 13.73
N LYS A 47 9.29 -5.79 13.02
CA LYS A 47 9.82 -7.10 12.59
C LYS A 47 10.18 -7.97 13.78
N GLU A 48 10.81 -7.44 14.82
CA GLU A 48 11.12 -8.15 16.06
C GLU A 48 9.84 -8.66 16.76
N LEU A 49 8.82 -7.83 16.88
CA LEU A 49 7.54 -8.21 17.50
C LEU A 49 6.80 -9.28 16.68
N LEU A 50 6.77 -9.14 15.35
CA LEU A 50 6.13 -10.11 14.46
C LEU A 50 6.87 -11.45 14.43
N SER A 51 8.20 -11.45 14.63
CA SER A 51 9.02 -12.67 14.58
C SER A 51 8.68 -13.70 15.67
N THR A 52 7.93 -13.31 16.69
CA THR A 52 7.42 -14.23 17.72
C THR A 52 6.41 -15.24 17.15
N ASN A 53 5.71 -14.88 16.07
CA ASN A 53 4.64 -15.71 15.48
C ASN A 53 4.83 -16.00 13.99
N TYR A 54 5.69 -15.25 13.29
CA TYR A 54 5.92 -15.39 11.84
C TYR A 54 7.39 -15.65 11.56
N LYS A 55 7.67 -16.70 10.76
CA LYS A 55 9.04 -17.14 10.43
C LYS A 55 9.66 -16.31 9.31
N ASN A 56 8.85 -15.81 8.41
CA ASN A 56 9.29 -15.06 7.24
C ASN A 56 8.70 -13.66 7.31
N ILE A 57 9.55 -12.63 7.32
CA ILE A 57 9.14 -11.24 7.41
C ILE A 57 10.01 -10.44 6.44
N ILE A 58 9.36 -9.69 5.56
CA ILE A 58 10.01 -8.85 4.56
C ILE A 58 9.44 -7.45 4.66
N SER A 59 10.31 -6.46 4.62
CA SER A 59 9.95 -5.05 4.55
C SER A 59 10.34 -4.45 3.21
N SER A 60 9.58 -3.48 2.72
CA SER A 60 9.97 -2.70 1.55
C SER A 60 11.27 -1.92 1.76
N PHE A 61 11.66 -1.66 3.00
CA PHE A 61 12.94 -1.05 3.32
C PHE A 61 14.13 -2.00 3.16
N ASP A 62 13.92 -3.31 3.25
CA ASP A 62 14.97 -4.31 2.97
C ASP A 62 15.33 -4.33 1.48
N LEU A 63 14.41 -3.89 0.62
CA LEU A 63 14.53 -3.91 -0.84
C LEU A 63 14.79 -2.52 -1.44
N ALA A 64 14.68 -1.47 -0.64
CA ALA A 64 14.84 -0.10 -1.11
C ALA A 64 16.28 0.15 -1.59
N PRO A 65 16.46 0.78 -2.77
CA PRO A 65 17.78 0.97 -3.36
C PRO A 65 18.69 1.89 -2.56
N ASP A 66 18.15 2.88 -1.86
CA ASP A 66 18.89 3.80 -0.99
C ASP A 66 17.99 4.37 0.11
N LEU A 67 18.26 3.97 1.36
CA LEU A 67 17.52 4.48 2.52
C LEU A 67 17.70 5.98 2.75
N LYS A 68 18.78 6.58 2.23
CA LYS A 68 19.08 8.02 2.40
C LYS A 68 18.06 8.91 1.68
N ILE A 69 17.43 8.42 0.61
CA ILE A 69 16.39 9.15 -0.12
C ILE A 69 15.02 9.07 0.56
N LEU A 70 14.86 8.16 1.53
CA LEU A 70 13.60 7.92 2.22
C LEU A 70 13.37 8.94 3.34
N THR A 71 13.18 10.20 2.95
CA THR A 71 12.96 11.32 3.88
C THR A 71 11.55 11.88 3.78
N LYS A 72 11.06 12.51 4.84
CA LYS A 72 9.76 13.20 4.88
C LYS A 72 8.60 12.31 4.39
N LYS A 73 8.07 12.58 3.19
CA LYS A 73 6.93 11.86 2.60
C LYS A 73 7.24 10.41 2.22
N ARG A 74 8.52 10.05 2.10
CA ARG A 74 8.99 8.73 1.71
C ARG A 74 9.44 7.85 2.89
N MET A 75 9.17 8.26 4.13
CA MET A 75 9.55 7.52 5.35
C MET A 75 8.64 6.32 5.67
N PHE A 76 7.67 6.04 4.82
CA PHE A 76 6.66 5.01 5.06
C PHE A 76 6.85 3.86 4.09
N GLY A 77 6.95 2.67 4.62
CA GLY A 77 7.05 1.42 3.87
C GLY A 77 5.94 0.44 4.25
N GLN A 78 6.18 -0.80 3.84
CA GLN A 78 5.29 -1.94 3.98
C GLN A 78 6.02 -3.08 4.69
N ILE A 79 5.27 -3.93 5.39
CA ILE A 79 5.77 -5.23 5.89
C ILE A 79 4.81 -6.33 5.41
N ILE A 80 5.36 -7.46 4.96
CA ILE A 80 4.65 -8.72 4.80
C ILE A 80 5.29 -9.73 5.76
N ALA A 81 4.45 -10.39 6.56
CA ALA A 81 4.88 -11.45 7.46
C ALA A 81 4.02 -12.71 7.27
N SER A 82 4.64 -13.88 7.29
CA SER A 82 3.95 -15.16 7.12
C SER A 82 4.77 -16.33 7.69
N ASN A 83 4.08 -17.44 7.98
CA ASN A 83 4.72 -18.72 8.24
C ASN A 83 4.98 -19.53 6.95
N PHE A 84 4.37 -19.15 5.84
CA PHE A 84 4.73 -19.67 4.52
C PHE A 84 6.06 -19.09 4.06
N LYS A 85 6.75 -19.81 3.17
CA LYS A 85 7.95 -19.29 2.52
C LYS A 85 7.59 -18.06 1.68
N LEU A 86 8.40 -17.01 1.80
CA LEU A 86 8.31 -15.79 1.03
C LEU A 86 9.58 -15.60 0.19
N GLU A 87 9.42 -15.19 -1.06
CA GLU A 87 10.52 -14.72 -1.89
C GLU A 87 10.17 -13.31 -2.42
N PRO A 88 11.00 -12.29 -2.15
CA PRO A 88 10.70 -10.93 -2.60
C PRO A 88 10.87 -10.82 -4.11
N ASN A 89 10.02 -10.01 -4.74
CA ASN A 89 10.20 -9.53 -6.10
C ASN A 89 10.96 -8.19 -6.09
N ASP A 90 11.67 -7.88 -7.17
CA ASP A 90 12.36 -6.58 -7.28
C ASP A 90 11.32 -5.46 -7.35
N PRO A 91 11.35 -4.45 -6.45
CA PRO A 91 10.42 -3.33 -6.51
C PRO A 91 10.54 -2.50 -7.80
N LYS A 92 11.64 -2.58 -8.53
CA LYS A 92 11.82 -1.94 -9.84
C LYS A 92 10.91 -2.48 -10.91
N ASP A 93 10.44 -3.74 -10.78
CA ASP A 93 9.53 -4.37 -11.74
C ASP A 93 8.19 -3.62 -11.87
N PHE A 94 7.84 -2.80 -10.88
CA PHE A 94 6.61 -2.00 -10.91
C PHE A 94 6.77 -0.66 -11.64
N ASN A 95 7.98 -0.22 -11.93
CA ASN A 95 8.27 1.06 -12.56
C ASN A 95 7.52 2.26 -11.96
N ILE A 96 7.39 2.28 -10.62
CA ILE A 96 6.68 3.32 -9.87
C ILE A 96 7.63 4.37 -9.29
N PRO A 97 7.17 5.62 -9.08
CA PRO A 97 8.04 6.70 -8.60
C PRO A 97 8.64 6.47 -7.20
N TRP A 98 7.88 5.82 -6.31
CA TRP A 98 8.28 5.55 -4.94
C TRP A 98 8.21 4.04 -4.66
N GLN A 99 9.33 3.36 -4.92
CA GLN A 99 9.42 1.90 -4.87
C GLN A 99 9.05 1.31 -3.49
N GLU A 100 9.31 2.03 -2.41
CA GLU A 100 8.95 1.63 -1.04
C GLU A 100 7.43 1.59 -0.80
N ARG A 101 6.62 2.04 -1.74
CA ARG A 101 5.15 2.07 -1.65
C ARG A 101 4.46 0.78 -2.10
N VAL A 102 5.21 -0.12 -2.68
CA VAL A 102 4.74 -1.46 -3.01
C VAL A 102 5.73 -2.47 -2.46
N LEU A 103 5.21 -3.49 -1.81
CA LEU A 103 5.97 -4.68 -1.44
C LEU A 103 5.31 -5.87 -2.11
N SER A 104 6.09 -6.60 -2.88
CA SER A 104 5.64 -7.76 -3.64
C SER A 104 6.49 -8.97 -3.29
N VAL A 105 5.83 -10.09 -3.06
CA VAL A 105 6.47 -11.37 -2.75
C VAL A 105 5.79 -12.50 -3.52
N LYS A 106 6.54 -13.56 -3.79
CA LYS A 106 5.98 -14.87 -4.07
C LYS A 106 5.72 -15.58 -2.75
N LEU A 107 4.51 -16.04 -2.56
CA LEU A 107 4.04 -16.81 -1.42
C LEU A 107 3.88 -18.25 -1.84
N PHE A 108 4.57 -19.17 -1.15
CA PHE A 108 4.52 -20.60 -1.46
C PHE A 108 3.59 -21.31 -0.49
N ILE A 109 2.47 -21.80 -1.00
CA ILE A 109 1.47 -22.55 -0.23
C ILE A 109 1.29 -23.92 -0.87
N ASP A 110 1.65 -24.98 -0.16
CA ASP A 110 1.73 -26.34 -0.68
C ASP A 110 2.60 -26.37 -1.96
N ASN A 111 2.04 -26.76 -3.10
CA ASN A 111 2.72 -26.79 -4.40
C ASN A 111 2.31 -25.61 -5.30
N SER A 112 1.76 -24.54 -4.71
CA SER A 112 1.28 -23.40 -5.48
C SER A 112 2.08 -22.14 -5.15
N GLU A 113 2.33 -21.32 -6.19
CA GLU A 113 2.90 -19.99 -6.06
C GLU A 113 1.78 -18.95 -6.20
N ILE A 114 1.76 -18.00 -5.29
CA ILE A 114 0.84 -16.85 -5.30
C ILE A 114 1.68 -15.60 -5.29
N TYR A 115 1.42 -14.66 -6.19
CA TYR A 115 1.99 -13.33 -6.13
C TYR A 115 1.16 -12.49 -5.18
N PHE A 116 1.76 -12.14 -4.06
CA PHE A 116 1.10 -11.37 -3.01
C PHE A 116 1.71 -9.98 -2.93
N HIS A 117 0.87 -8.97 -3.10
CA HIS A 117 1.28 -7.57 -3.16
C HIS A 117 0.56 -6.76 -2.08
N THR A 118 1.31 -5.89 -1.40
CA THR A 118 0.71 -4.85 -0.55
C THR A 118 1.19 -3.48 -0.98
N THR A 119 0.29 -2.51 -0.91
CA THR A 119 0.58 -1.14 -1.33
C THR A 119 0.03 -0.11 -0.35
N HIS A 120 0.69 1.04 -0.30
CA HIS A 120 0.14 2.27 0.25
C HIS A 120 0.28 3.37 -0.79
N ILE A 121 -0.76 3.53 -1.60
CA ILE A 121 -0.78 4.52 -2.68
C ILE A 121 -0.65 5.93 -2.10
N PRO A 122 0.27 6.78 -2.58
CA PRO A 122 0.39 8.14 -2.09
C PRO A 122 -0.91 8.93 -2.29
N PRO A 123 -1.42 9.65 -1.24
CA PRO A 123 -2.62 10.46 -1.42
C PRO A 123 -2.43 11.52 -2.50
N GLY A 124 -3.30 11.54 -3.49
CA GLY A 124 -3.20 12.46 -4.63
C GLY A 124 -3.28 13.93 -4.22
N SER A 125 -4.05 14.26 -3.17
CA SER A 125 -4.18 15.62 -2.64
C SER A 125 -2.85 16.30 -2.28
N GLY A 126 -1.85 15.53 -1.93
CA GLY A 126 -0.55 16.04 -1.52
C GLY A 126 0.63 15.66 -2.42
N ASN A 127 0.44 14.74 -3.36
CA ASN A 127 1.54 14.13 -4.11
C ASN A 127 1.39 14.24 -5.64
N GLY A 128 0.27 14.79 -6.10
CA GLY A 128 0.07 15.04 -7.51
C GLY A 128 0.07 13.74 -8.33
N TRP A 129 0.65 13.77 -9.52
CA TRP A 129 0.68 12.65 -10.46
C TRP A 129 1.38 11.39 -9.94
N ILE A 130 2.17 11.47 -8.86
CA ILE A 130 2.80 10.29 -8.25
C ILE A 130 1.76 9.21 -7.92
N LYS A 131 0.54 9.60 -7.52
CA LYS A 131 -0.55 8.65 -7.27
C LYS A 131 -0.91 7.89 -8.53
N ILE A 132 -1.17 8.61 -9.63
CA ILE A 132 -1.58 8.01 -10.91
C ILE A 132 -0.47 7.13 -11.47
N GLU A 133 0.75 7.61 -11.50
CA GLU A 133 1.92 6.84 -11.95
C GLU A 133 2.12 5.57 -11.11
N THR A 134 1.81 5.62 -9.81
CA THR A 134 1.86 4.43 -8.95
C THR A 134 0.76 3.43 -9.31
N LEU A 135 -0.46 3.89 -9.56
CA LEU A 135 -1.58 3.03 -9.98
C LEU A 135 -1.30 2.41 -11.34
N GLU A 136 -0.82 3.20 -12.31
CA GLU A 136 -0.44 2.74 -13.64
C GLU A 136 0.65 1.67 -13.59
N GLY A 137 1.71 1.88 -12.82
CA GLY A 137 2.80 0.91 -12.67
C GLY A 137 2.34 -0.41 -12.04
N ILE A 138 1.45 -0.34 -11.02
CA ILE A 138 0.84 -1.55 -10.43
C ILE A 138 -0.03 -2.26 -11.46
N TYR A 139 -0.88 -1.53 -12.20
CA TYR A 139 -1.75 -2.11 -13.21
C TYR A 139 -0.97 -2.83 -14.30
N GLU A 140 0.03 -2.18 -14.90
CA GLU A 140 0.84 -2.80 -15.96
C GLU A 140 1.58 -4.06 -15.46
N ARG A 141 2.13 -4.02 -14.24
CA ARG A 141 2.77 -5.20 -13.64
C ARG A 141 1.81 -6.36 -13.44
N LEU A 142 0.61 -6.10 -12.92
CA LEU A 142 -0.40 -7.14 -12.73
C LEU A 142 -0.91 -7.70 -14.06
N LYS A 143 -1.05 -6.85 -15.08
CA LYS A 143 -1.44 -7.25 -16.43
C LYS A 143 -0.39 -8.18 -17.09
N GLU A 144 0.90 -7.92 -16.90
CA GLU A 144 1.98 -8.80 -17.35
C GLU A 144 1.93 -10.19 -16.68
N SER A 145 1.50 -10.24 -15.42
CA SER A 145 1.41 -11.47 -14.63
C SER A 145 0.00 -12.06 -14.58
N LYS A 146 -0.88 -11.72 -15.50
CA LYS A 146 -2.31 -12.11 -15.52
C LYS A 146 -2.59 -13.61 -15.44
N ASP A 147 -1.65 -14.42 -15.91
CA ASP A 147 -1.78 -15.89 -15.91
C ASP A 147 -1.41 -16.52 -14.56
N ASN A 148 -0.90 -15.71 -13.63
CA ASN A 148 -0.57 -16.11 -12.27
C ASN A 148 -1.71 -15.74 -11.31
N LEU A 149 -1.78 -16.42 -10.18
CA LEU A 149 -2.65 -15.99 -9.09
C LEU A 149 -2.04 -14.78 -8.38
N ASN A 150 -2.69 -13.63 -8.52
CA ASN A 150 -2.28 -12.39 -7.90
C ASN A 150 -3.27 -11.98 -6.81
N ILE A 151 -2.75 -11.56 -5.66
CA ILE A 151 -3.50 -10.92 -4.58
C ILE A 151 -2.90 -9.54 -4.34
N LEU A 152 -3.69 -8.50 -4.51
CA LEU A 152 -3.31 -7.12 -4.19
C LEU A 152 -4.17 -6.60 -3.05
N CYS A 153 -3.53 -6.14 -1.99
CA CYS A 153 -4.19 -5.53 -0.84
C CYS A 153 -3.46 -4.24 -0.40
N GLY A 154 -4.06 -3.49 0.50
CA GLY A 154 -3.42 -2.32 1.08
C GLY A 154 -4.31 -1.08 1.15
N ASP A 155 -3.67 0.07 1.31
CA ASP A 155 -4.33 1.38 1.35
C ASP A 155 -4.17 2.09 0.01
N PHE A 156 -5.23 2.14 -0.76
CA PHE A 156 -5.24 2.77 -2.08
C PHE A 156 -5.41 4.30 -2.02
N ASN A 157 -5.76 4.84 -0.86
CA ASN A 157 -6.05 6.28 -0.70
C ASN A 157 -7.02 6.82 -1.79
N THR A 158 -7.91 5.95 -2.27
CA THR A 158 -8.86 6.25 -3.33
C THR A 158 -10.25 5.89 -2.86
N PRO A 159 -10.92 6.77 -2.08
CA PRO A 159 -12.34 6.64 -1.90
C PRO A 159 -13.00 6.81 -3.27
N LYS A 160 -13.81 5.85 -3.67
CA LYS A 160 -14.54 5.92 -4.94
C LYS A 160 -15.35 7.21 -5.00
N GLU A 161 -16.03 7.51 -3.93
CA GLU A 161 -16.83 8.71 -3.73
C GLU A 161 -16.98 8.97 -2.23
N GLU A 162 -17.08 10.24 -1.85
CA GLU A 162 -17.44 10.65 -0.49
C GLU A 162 -18.88 11.14 -0.47
N ASP A 163 -19.70 10.56 0.40
CA ASP A 163 -21.07 11.01 0.61
C ASP A 163 -21.07 12.31 1.42
N LEU A 164 -21.59 13.36 0.82
CA LEU A 164 -21.76 14.67 1.43
C LEU A 164 -23.24 14.99 1.55
N LYS A 165 -23.60 15.87 2.48
CA LYS A 165 -24.99 16.33 2.66
C LYS A 165 -25.68 16.80 1.36
N ASN A 166 -24.90 17.28 0.37
CA ASN A 166 -25.38 17.87 -0.88
C ASN A 166 -24.92 17.09 -2.13
N GLY A 167 -24.55 15.84 -1.99
CA GLY A 167 -24.16 14.99 -3.13
C GLY A 167 -22.82 14.29 -2.93
N MET A 168 -22.41 13.60 -3.98
CA MET A 168 -21.17 12.81 -3.99
C MET A 168 -20.00 13.67 -4.47
N MET A 169 -18.83 13.47 -3.86
CA MET A 169 -17.60 14.17 -4.20
C MET A 169 -16.48 13.17 -4.44
N SER A 170 -15.73 13.34 -5.52
CA SER A 170 -14.53 12.59 -5.77
C SER A 170 -13.28 13.30 -5.21
N PHE A 171 -12.19 12.56 -5.17
CA PHE A 171 -10.90 13.02 -4.64
C PHE A 171 -10.37 14.33 -5.28
N ALA A 172 -10.58 14.55 -6.59
CA ALA A 172 -10.10 15.75 -7.28
C ALA A 172 -11.03 16.97 -7.11
N GLN A 173 -12.12 16.83 -6.39
CA GLN A 173 -13.09 17.87 -6.16
C GLN A 173 -12.91 18.57 -4.81
N LYS A 174 -13.56 19.68 -4.63
CA LYS A 174 -13.75 20.38 -3.35
C LYS A 174 -15.12 21.05 -3.34
N ILE A 175 -15.65 21.31 -2.17
CA ILE A 175 -16.85 22.10 -2.02
C ILE A 175 -16.49 23.59 -2.14
N ASN A 176 -17.25 24.34 -2.95
CA ASN A 176 -17.15 25.79 -3.03
C ASN A 176 -18.01 26.47 -1.96
N ASP A 177 -17.97 27.81 -1.90
CA ASP A 177 -18.73 28.60 -0.92
C ASP A 177 -20.24 28.49 -1.08
N LYS A 178 -20.72 27.98 -2.24
CA LYS A 178 -22.14 27.71 -2.52
C LYS A 178 -22.58 26.28 -2.15
N GLY A 179 -21.66 25.44 -1.65
CA GLY A 179 -21.91 24.04 -1.34
C GLY A 179 -21.89 23.10 -2.56
N GLU A 180 -21.39 23.55 -3.71
CA GLU A 180 -21.31 22.74 -4.93
C GLU A 180 -19.94 22.05 -5.02
N ALA A 181 -19.91 20.78 -5.48
CA ALA A 181 -18.69 20.06 -5.77
C ALA A 181 -18.07 20.60 -7.07
N ILE A 182 -16.90 21.20 -6.97
CA ILE A 182 -16.13 21.71 -8.10
C ILE A 182 -14.77 21.04 -8.21
N VAL A 183 -14.32 20.79 -9.43
CA VAL A 183 -13.00 20.21 -9.69
C VAL A 183 -11.92 21.22 -9.30
N ARG A 184 -10.92 20.80 -8.58
CA ARG A 184 -9.76 21.64 -8.23
C ARG A 184 -8.95 21.98 -9.48
N LYS A 185 -8.65 23.27 -9.67
CA LYS A 185 -7.98 23.76 -10.87
C LYS A 185 -6.55 23.26 -11.05
N SER A 186 -5.83 23.03 -9.96
CA SER A 186 -4.48 22.48 -10.04
C SER A 186 -4.11 21.76 -8.75
N PHE A 187 -3.48 20.62 -8.90
CA PHE A 187 -2.64 20.00 -7.91
C PHE A 187 -1.19 20.09 -8.33
N ARG A 188 -0.24 19.75 -7.49
CA ARG A 188 1.17 19.67 -7.86
C ARG A 188 1.33 18.75 -9.08
N GLY A 189 1.46 19.37 -10.27
CA GLY A 189 1.72 18.69 -11.53
C GLY A 189 0.51 18.33 -12.40
N GLY A 190 -0.71 18.78 -12.09
CA GLY A 190 -1.86 18.48 -12.93
C GLY A 190 -3.06 19.41 -12.80
N GLU A 191 -3.93 19.41 -13.79
CA GLU A 191 -5.24 20.02 -13.73
C GLU A 191 -6.21 19.11 -12.96
N GLY A 192 -7.11 19.69 -12.15
CA GLY A 192 -8.04 18.93 -11.33
C GLY A 192 -8.92 17.95 -12.12
N VAL A 193 -9.40 18.37 -13.31
CA VAL A 193 -10.19 17.52 -14.21
C VAL A 193 -9.40 16.28 -14.65
N ARG A 194 -8.12 16.45 -14.97
CA ARG A 194 -7.26 15.34 -15.39
C ARG A 194 -7.00 14.36 -14.26
N TRP A 195 -6.85 14.85 -13.02
CA TRP A 195 -6.73 14.01 -11.84
C TRP A 195 -7.97 13.15 -11.61
N ASP A 196 -9.15 13.79 -11.65
CA ASP A 196 -10.42 13.11 -11.44
C ASP A 196 -10.64 12.01 -12.48
N LYS A 197 -10.31 12.29 -13.73
CA LYS A 197 -10.38 11.31 -14.82
C LYS A 197 -9.38 10.16 -14.61
N GLY A 198 -8.11 10.48 -14.35
CA GLY A 198 -7.07 9.45 -14.16
C GLY A 198 -7.26 8.59 -12.91
N GLU A 199 -8.07 9.03 -11.95
CA GLU A 199 -8.39 8.24 -10.77
C GLU A 199 -9.60 7.30 -10.97
N ARG A 200 -10.48 7.64 -11.91
CA ARG A 200 -11.69 6.86 -12.21
C ARG A 200 -11.47 5.81 -13.29
N ASP A 201 -10.55 6.07 -14.22
CA ASP A 201 -10.17 5.15 -15.30
C ASP A 201 -9.26 4.05 -14.76
#